data_287926e6e67974791629bcd4525b15c1
#
_entry.id   287926e6e67974791629bcd4525b15c1
#
_cell.length_a   1.000
_cell.length_b   1.000
_cell.length_c   1.000
_cell.angle_alpha   90.00
_cell.angle_beta   90.00
_cell.angle_gamma   90.00
#
_symmetry.space_group_name_H-M   'P 1'
#
loop_
_entity.id
_entity.type
_entity.pdbx_description
1 polymer ?
#
loop_
_entity_poly.entity_id
_entity_poly.type
_entity_poly.pdbx_seq_one_letter_code
_entity_poly.pdbx_strand_id
1 'polypeptide(L)'
;LETAKDGDIIEIQTTDPAFATDLDGYCRRTGNELIELSCNKGISSAKIKKGQNSISNGNKNNKNMIVFSGDLDKAIASFIIANGAAAMGRKVTMFFTFWGLNIIRRPEKVKIKKNFISKMFAMMMPRGSKKLSLSKMNMGGMGAKMIRTIMKDKNIDSLEDLIKLAQDNGVELIACSMSMDVMGIKQEELIDGVTLSGVATMLANGEESDMSLFI
;
A
#
# COMPACT_ATOMS: atom_id res chain seq x y z
N LEU A 1 -16.51 2.34 -18.04
CA LEU A 1 -15.39 1.74 -18.80
C LEU A 1 -15.78 0.40 -19.44
N GLU A 2 -16.58 -0.43 -18.80
CA GLU A 2 -16.95 -1.77 -19.31
C GLU A 2 -17.72 -1.74 -20.63
N THR A 3 -18.51 -0.71 -20.87
CA THR A 3 -19.36 -0.57 -22.09
C THR A 3 -18.65 0.16 -23.23
N ALA A 4 -17.50 0.77 -23.00
CA ALA A 4 -16.74 1.50 -24.02
C ALA A 4 -15.91 0.53 -24.88
N LYS A 5 -15.74 0.87 -26.16
CA LYS A 5 -14.92 0.10 -27.11
C LYS A 5 -13.46 0.56 -27.05
N ASP A 6 -12.56 -0.29 -27.49
CA ASP A 6 -11.15 0.06 -27.62
C ASP A 6 -10.98 1.28 -28.54
N GLY A 7 -10.23 2.27 -28.05
CA GLY A 7 -10.02 3.55 -28.72
C GLY A 7 -11.02 4.65 -28.35
N ASP A 8 -12.10 4.34 -27.64
CA ASP A 8 -13.05 5.36 -27.17
C ASP A 8 -12.39 6.29 -26.14
N ILE A 9 -12.74 7.58 -26.24
CA ILE A 9 -12.31 8.58 -25.26
C ILE A 9 -13.43 8.76 -24.23
N ILE A 10 -13.07 8.60 -22.97
CA ILE A 10 -13.97 8.70 -21.82
C ILE A 10 -13.58 9.92 -21.00
N GLU A 11 -14.54 10.79 -20.75
CA GLU A 11 -14.37 11.93 -19.82
C GLU A 11 -14.89 11.55 -18.44
N ILE A 12 -14.08 11.82 -17.41
CA ILE A 12 -14.41 11.53 -16.03
C ILE A 12 -14.28 12.83 -15.24
N GLN A 13 -15.27 13.11 -14.39
CA GLN A 13 -15.19 14.20 -13.40
C GLN A 13 -15.46 13.67 -12.02
N THR A 14 -14.68 14.11 -11.03
CA THR A 14 -14.81 13.69 -9.64
C THR A 14 -14.32 14.75 -8.67
N THR A 15 -14.82 14.69 -7.46
CA THR A 15 -14.36 15.50 -6.33
C THR A 15 -13.39 14.75 -5.41
N ASP A 16 -13.02 13.51 -5.75
CA ASP A 16 -12.05 12.73 -4.98
C ASP A 16 -10.65 13.33 -5.11
N PRO A 17 -10.03 13.77 -4.01
CA PRO A 17 -8.70 14.38 -4.04
C PRO A 17 -7.59 13.37 -4.41
N ALA A 18 -7.80 12.07 -4.21
CA ALA A 18 -6.84 11.02 -4.57
C ALA A 18 -6.87 10.65 -6.07
N PHE A 19 -7.95 11.02 -6.78
CA PHE A 19 -8.19 10.63 -8.17
C PHE A 19 -7.02 10.98 -9.11
N ALA A 20 -6.50 12.19 -8.99
CA ALA A 20 -5.42 12.65 -9.89
C ALA A 20 -4.13 11.82 -9.72
N THR A 21 -3.81 11.42 -8.48
CA THR A 21 -2.61 10.62 -8.18
C THR A 21 -2.79 9.16 -8.58
N ASP A 22 -4.01 8.63 -8.49
CA ASP A 22 -4.32 7.23 -8.74
C ASP A 22 -4.55 6.91 -10.23
N LEU A 23 -5.09 7.89 -10.98
CA LEU A 23 -5.53 7.68 -12.35
C LEU A 23 -4.40 7.26 -13.30
N ASP A 24 -3.22 7.84 -13.19
CA ASP A 24 -2.08 7.50 -14.03
C ASP A 24 -1.62 6.05 -13.76
N GLY A 25 -1.55 5.66 -12.48
CA GLY A 25 -1.28 4.28 -12.07
C GLY A 25 -2.31 3.30 -12.60
N TYR A 26 -3.60 3.64 -12.50
CA TYR A 26 -4.69 2.85 -13.02
C TYR A 26 -4.60 2.69 -14.54
N CYS A 27 -4.41 3.78 -15.29
CA CYS A 27 -4.31 3.73 -16.75
C CYS A 27 -3.17 2.83 -17.23
N ARG A 28 -1.98 2.97 -16.63
CA ARG A 28 -0.83 2.12 -16.98
C ARG A 28 -1.10 0.62 -16.75
N ARG A 29 -1.80 0.26 -15.67
CA ARG A 29 -2.09 -1.14 -15.31
C ARG A 29 -3.19 -1.76 -16.16
N THR A 30 -4.17 -0.96 -16.55
CA THR A 30 -5.33 -1.42 -17.35
C THR A 30 -5.14 -1.27 -18.85
N GLY A 31 -3.95 -0.82 -19.28
CA GLY A 31 -3.65 -0.61 -20.70
C GLY A 31 -4.39 0.58 -21.31
N ASN A 32 -4.95 1.46 -20.49
CA ASN A 32 -5.57 2.70 -20.91
C ASN A 32 -4.53 3.81 -21.04
N GLU A 33 -4.82 4.83 -21.84
CA GLU A 33 -3.95 6.00 -22.04
C GLU A 33 -4.59 7.22 -21.38
N LEU A 34 -3.87 7.87 -20.47
CA LEU A 34 -4.29 9.14 -19.89
C LEU A 34 -3.95 10.26 -20.87
N ILE A 35 -4.96 10.89 -21.49
CA ILE A 35 -4.78 11.95 -22.48
C ILE A 35 -4.65 13.31 -21.78
N GLU A 36 -5.52 13.59 -20.82
CA GLU A 36 -5.61 14.88 -20.16
C GLU A 36 -6.03 14.71 -18.70
N LEU A 37 -5.42 15.48 -17.82
CA LEU A 37 -5.78 15.57 -16.40
C LEU A 37 -5.72 17.02 -15.96
N SER A 38 -6.80 17.51 -15.40
CA SER A 38 -6.87 18.86 -14.82
C SER A 38 -7.59 18.84 -13.48
N CYS A 39 -7.17 19.72 -12.58
CA CYS A 39 -7.84 19.91 -11.29
C CYS A 39 -8.15 21.40 -11.10
N ASN A 40 -9.43 21.73 -10.94
CA ASN A 40 -9.90 23.10 -10.75
C ASN A 40 -10.95 23.16 -9.64
N LYS A 41 -10.72 23.99 -8.64
CA LYS A 41 -11.65 24.22 -7.49
C LYS A 41 -12.11 22.91 -6.81
N GLY A 42 -11.21 21.92 -6.67
CA GLY A 42 -11.52 20.64 -6.01
C GLY A 42 -12.28 19.64 -6.90
N ILE A 43 -12.46 19.95 -8.19
CA ILE A 43 -12.98 19.00 -9.18
C ILE A 43 -11.83 18.58 -10.06
N SER A 44 -11.55 17.29 -10.10
CA SER A 44 -10.61 16.67 -11.04
C SER A 44 -11.36 16.21 -12.29
N SER A 45 -10.86 16.59 -13.46
CA SER A 45 -11.39 16.17 -14.75
C SER A 45 -10.30 15.47 -15.55
N ALA A 46 -10.61 14.33 -16.12
CA ALA A 46 -9.68 13.55 -16.93
C ALA A 46 -10.28 13.03 -18.21
N LYS A 47 -9.47 12.91 -19.25
CA LYS A 47 -9.78 12.20 -20.48
C LYS A 47 -8.89 10.97 -20.59
N ILE A 48 -9.52 9.82 -20.72
CA ILE A 48 -8.86 8.53 -20.84
C ILE A 48 -9.25 7.92 -22.17
N LYS A 49 -8.27 7.46 -22.94
CA LYS A 49 -8.51 6.63 -24.10
C LYS A 49 -8.47 5.17 -23.69
N LYS A 50 -9.54 4.45 -23.95
CA LYS A 50 -9.60 3.03 -23.69
C LYS A 50 -8.60 2.29 -24.58
N GLY A 51 -7.64 1.64 -23.94
CA GLY A 51 -6.71 0.74 -24.60
C GLY A 51 -7.31 -0.64 -24.81
N GLN A 52 -6.62 -1.47 -25.56
CA GLN A 52 -6.98 -2.89 -25.64
C GLN A 52 -6.86 -3.49 -24.24
N ASN A 53 -7.97 -3.95 -23.71
CA ASN A 53 -8.00 -4.66 -22.43
C ASN A 53 -7.07 -5.87 -22.53
N SER A 54 -5.83 -5.69 -22.15
CA SER A 54 -4.93 -6.79 -21.87
C SER A 54 -5.23 -7.38 -20.48
N ILE A 55 -6.53 -7.47 -20.12
CA ILE A 55 -6.94 -8.45 -19.11
C ILE A 55 -6.76 -9.78 -19.82
N SER A 56 -5.50 -10.21 -19.88
CA SER A 56 -5.17 -11.52 -20.35
C SER A 56 -5.92 -12.50 -19.46
N ASN A 57 -6.79 -13.31 -20.04
CA ASN A 57 -7.24 -14.58 -19.48
C ASN A 57 -6.04 -15.55 -19.29
N GLY A 58 -4.81 -15.01 -19.25
CA GLY A 58 -3.59 -15.70 -18.94
C GLY A 58 -3.48 -15.86 -17.43
N ASN A 59 -3.14 -17.04 -17.00
CA ASN A 59 -2.82 -17.51 -15.67
C ASN A 59 -2.63 -16.39 -14.65
N LYS A 60 -3.70 -16.02 -13.94
CA LYS A 60 -3.65 -15.04 -12.83
C LYS A 60 -2.75 -15.62 -11.77
N ASN A 61 -1.51 -15.17 -11.72
CA ASN A 61 -0.50 -15.70 -10.80
C ASN A 61 -0.02 -14.66 -9.78
N ASN A 62 -0.62 -13.45 -9.84
CA ASN A 62 -0.26 -12.36 -8.95
C ASN A 62 -0.93 -12.55 -7.59
N LYS A 63 -0.31 -12.04 -6.55
CA LYS A 63 -0.84 -12.05 -5.18
C LYS A 63 -1.05 -10.60 -4.73
N ASN A 64 -2.24 -10.29 -4.26
CA ASN A 64 -2.59 -8.96 -3.76
C ASN A 64 -2.91 -9.05 -2.27
N MET A 65 -2.34 -8.16 -1.48
CA MET A 65 -2.56 -8.13 -0.03
C MET A 65 -2.90 -6.71 0.40
N ILE A 66 -4.01 -6.56 1.11
CA ILE A 66 -4.40 -5.29 1.73
C ILE A 66 -4.01 -5.37 3.20
N VAL A 67 -3.04 -4.55 3.60
CA VAL A 67 -2.54 -4.48 4.98
C VAL A 67 -3.17 -3.29 5.66
N PHE A 68 -4.23 -3.55 6.42
CA PHE A 68 -4.98 -2.55 7.18
C PHE A 68 -4.47 -2.42 8.61
N SER A 69 -4.11 -3.55 9.23
CA SER A 69 -3.71 -3.58 10.63
C SER A 69 -2.27 -3.09 10.83
N GLY A 70 -2.06 -2.34 11.92
CA GLY A 70 -0.73 -1.95 12.39
C GLY A 70 -0.18 -2.85 13.51
N ASP A 71 -0.74 -4.05 13.70
CA ASP A 71 -0.30 -4.98 14.73
C ASP A 71 0.93 -5.76 14.30
N LEU A 72 1.89 -5.96 15.21
CA LEU A 72 3.16 -6.63 14.96
C LEU A 72 2.98 -8.06 14.41
N ASP A 73 2.14 -8.84 15.05
CA ASP A 73 1.87 -10.25 14.68
C ASP A 73 1.23 -10.36 13.29
N LYS A 74 0.30 -9.47 12.97
CA LYS A 74 -0.34 -9.42 11.65
C LYS A 74 0.64 -8.93 10.58
N ALA A 75 1.47 -7.93 10.90
CA ALA A 75 2.52 -7.47 10.00
C ALA A 75 3.53 -8.58 9.68
N ILE A 76 4.01 -9.33 10.70
CA ILE A 76 4.90 -10.47 10.50
C ILE A 76 4.23 -11.51 9.58
N ALA A 77 2.98 -11.90 9.86
CA ALA A 77 2.26 -12.85 9.02
C ALA A 77 2.13 -12.38 7.57
N SER A 78 1.81 -11.09 7.36
CA SER A 78 1.70 -10.50 6.01
C SER A 78 3.01 -10.61 5.24
N PHE A 79 4.14 -10.26 5.84
CA PHE A 79 5.43 -10.32 5.17
C PHE A 79 5.96 -11.75 4.98
N ILE A 80 5.64 -12.69 5.88
CA ILE A 80 5.94 -14.12 5.68
C ILE A 80 5.21 -14.64 4.44
N ILE A 81 3.90 -14.34 4.30
CA ILE A 81 3.11 -14.76 3.14
C ILE A 81 3.63 -14.10 1.86
N ALA A 82 3.93 -12.80 1.90
CA ALA A 82 4.45 -12.07 0.76
C ALA A 82 5.79 -12.62 0.28
N ASN A 83 6.74 -12.84 1.19
CA ASN A 83 8.05 -13.41 0.88
C ASN A 83 7.95 -14.85 0.36
N GLY A 84 7.07 -15.67 0.96
CA GLY A 84 6.80 -17.02 0.48
C GLY A 84 6.26 -17.04 -0.96
N ALA A 85 5.32 -16.15 -1.28
CA ALA A 85 4.77 -16.04 -2.63
C ALA A 85 5.84 -15.52 -3.63
N ALA A 86 6.64 -14.52 -3.24
CA ALA A 86 7.74 -14.00 -4.06
C ALA A 86 8.80 -15.09 -4.32
N ALA A 87 9.17 -15.89 -3.32
CA ALA A 87 10.09 -17.01 -3.47
C ALA A 87 9.57 -18.11 -4.42
N MET A 88 8.24 -18.23 -4.58
CA MET A 88 7.60 -19.06 -5.59
C MET A 88 7.58 -18.42 -6.98
N GLY A 89 8.25 -17.28 -7.19
CA GLY A 89 8.28 -16.55 -8.45
C GLY A 89 6.98 -15.82 -8.78
N ARG A 90 6.15 -15.50 -7.77
CA ARG A 90 4.90 -14.77 -7.97
C ARG A 90 5.11 -13.27 -7.83
N LYS A 91 4.45 -12.48 -8.67
CA LYS A 91 4.37 -11.04 -8.46
C LYS A 91 3.47 -10.78 -7.24
N VAL A 92 3.97 -10.03 -6.27
CA VAL A 92 3.26 -9.72 -5.03
C VAL A 92 3.13 -8.23 -4.87
N THR A 93 1.91 -7.77 -4.59
CA THR A 93 1.61 -6.38 -4.25
C THR A 93 1.02 -6.30 -2.85
N MET A 94 1.59 -5.45 -2.00
CA MET A 94 1.10 -5.16 -0.66
C MET A 94 0.61 -3.71 -0.60
N PHE A 95 -0.70 -3.52 -0.41
CA PHE A 95 -1.34 -2.21 -0.32
C PHE A 95 -1.59 -1.85 1.14
N PHE A 96 -0.85 -0.86 1.64
CA PHE A 96 -0.94 -0.42 3.03
C PHE A 96 -1.93 0.72 3.17
N THR A 97 -2.89 0.55 4.05
CA THR A 97 -3.93 1.54 4.32
C THR A 97 -4.14 1.72 5.83
N PHE A 98 -4.61 2.87 6.26
CA PHE A 98 -4.85 3.22 7.66
C PHE A 98 -3.70 2.82 8.60
N TRP A 99 -3.96 1.95 9.58
CA TRP A 99 -2.98 1.56 10.59
C TRP A 99 -1.78 0.80 10.01
N GLY A 100 -1.99 0.07 8.89
CA GLY A 100 -0.93 -0.61 8.16
C GLY A 100 0.16 0.33 7.65
N LEU A 101 -0.16 1.59 7.37
CA LEU A 101 0.84 2.60 6.99
C LEU A 101 1.95 2.77 8.04
N ASN A 102 1.64 2.54 9.33
CA ASN A 102 2.64 2.66 10.39
C ASN A 102 3.77 1.63 10.29
N ILE A 103 3.54 0.49 9.63
CA ILE A 103 4.53 -0.57 9.42
C ILE A 103 5.67 -0.05 8.54
N ILE A 104 5.31 0.65 7.46
CA ILE A 104 6.23 1.14 6.43
C ILE A 104 6.69 2.60 6.65
N ARG A 105 6.46 3.16 7.85
CA ARG A 105 7.02 4.46 8.23
C ARG A 105 8.48 4.32 8.63
N ARG A 106 9.29 5.33 8.28
CA ARG A 106 10.67 5.43 8.77
C ARG A 106 10.69 5.59 10.30
N PRO A 107 11.58 4.90 11.01
CA PRO A 107 11.71 5.07 12.46
C PRO A 107 12.21 6.48 12.84
N GLU A 108 12.96 7.14 11.97
CA GLU A 108 13.52 8.47 12.18
C GLU A 108 12.45 9.55 12.05
N LYS A 109 12.58 10.61 12.86
CA LYS A 109 11.71 11.79 12.73
C LYS A 109 12.19 12.66 11.56
N VAL A 110 11.34 12.82 10.57
CA VAL A 110 11.58 13.74 9.45
C VAL A 110 11.00 15.12 9.81
N LYS A 111 11.77 16.17 9.57
CA LYS A 111 11.31 17.56 9.80
C LYS A 111 10.42 17.99 8.63
N ILE A 112 9.11 17.86 8.78
CA ILE A 112 8.12 18.22 7.76
C ILE A 112 7.13 19.23 8.36
N LYS A 113 6.73 20.20 7.57
CA LYS A 113 5.65 21.14 7.94
C LYS A 113 4.32 20.38 7.89
N LYS A 114 3.68 20.23 9.04
CA LYS A 114 2.35 19.64 9.20
C LYS A 114 1.43 20.64 9.93
N ASN A 115 0.12 20.55 9.67
CA ASN A 115 -0.86 21.24 10.48
C ASN A 115 -0.90 20.66 11.90
N PHE A 116 -1.57 21.38 12.82
CA PHE A 116 -1.61 20.99 14.24
C PHE A 116 -2.23 19.61 14.46
N ILE A 117 -3.33 19.30 13.77
CA ILE A 117 -4.04 18.02 13.88
C ILE A 117 -3.16 16.86 13.41
N SER A 118 -2.53 17.00 12.23
CA SER A 118 -1.61 15.97 11.70
C SER A 118 -0.38 15.76 12.58
N LYS A 119 0.09 16.79 13.29
CA LYS A 119 1.18 16.66 14.29
C LYS A 119 0.72 15.84 15.49
N MET A 120 -0.47 16.09 15.99
CA MET A 120 -1.05 15.38 17.13
C MET A 120 -1.22 13.89 16.79
N PHE A 121 -1.83 13.57 15.65
CA PHE A 121 -1.97 12.18 15.18
C PHE A 121 -0.60 11.50 15.01
N ALA A 122 0.35 12.16 14.38
CA ALA A 122 1.70 11.61 14.16
C ALA A 122 2.44 11.32 15.47
N MET A 123 2.13 12.01 16.57
CA MET A 123 2.71 11.78 17.89
C MET A 123 2.09 10.57 18.59
N MET A 124 0.79 10.32 18.37
CA MET A 124 0.05 9.23 19.02
C MET A 124 0.27 7.88 18.33
N MET A 125 0.56 7.89 17.03
CA MET A 125 0.73 6.66 16.25
C MET A 125 2.14 6.06 16.40
N PRO A 126 2.27 4.72 16.43
CA PRO A 126 3.56 4.07 16.36
C PRO A 126 4.28 4.46 15.07
N ARG A 127 5.59 4.66 15.13
CA ARG A 127 6.41 5.03 13.98
C ARG A 127 7.37 3.90 13.62
N GLY A 128 7.06 3.23 12.51
CA GLY A 128 7.88 2.17 11.96
C GLY A 128 7.69 0.82 12.66
N SER A 129 8.18 -0.21 12.01
CA SER A 129 8.04 -1.61 12.40
C SER A 129 8.46 -1.90 13.83
N LYS A 130 9.53 -1.27 14.31
CA LYS A 130 10.09 -1.49 15.66
C LYS A 130 9.16 -1.07 16.81
N LYS A 131 8.15 -0.22 16.56
CA LYS A 131 7.26 0.32 17.60
C LYS A 131 5.86 -0.27 17.56
N LEU A 132 5.64 -1.28 16.75
CA LEU A 132 4.33 -1.94 16.66
C LEU A 132 4.05 -2.77 17.90
N SER A 133 2.79 -2.73 18.32
CA SER A 133 2.25 -3.53 19.42
C SER A 133 1.68 -4.84 18.91
N LEU A 134 1.49 -5.83 19.77
CA LEU A 134 0.73 -7.03 19.45
C LEU A 134 -0.77 -6.72 19.41
N SER A 135 -1.52 -7.46 18.60
CA SER A 135 -2.99 -7.41 18.53
C SER A 135 -3.65 -7.81 19.86
N LYS A 136 -3.06 -8.78 20.54
CA LYS A 136 -3.50 -9.28 21.86
C LYS A 136 -2.30 -9.46 22.76
N MET A 137 -2.52 -9.45 24.08
CA MET A 137 -1.49 -9.70 25.12
C MET A 137 -0.29 -8.74 25.04
N ASN A 138 -0.50 -7.51 24.60
CA ASN A 138 0.60 -6.55 24.46
C ASN A 138 1.16 -6.08 25.81
N MET A 139 0.35 -6.06 26.88
CA MET A 139 0.76 -5.73 28.26
C MET A 139 1.72 -4.54 28.35
N GLY A 140 1.33 -3.40 27.78
CA GLY A 140 2.18 -2.20 27.77
C GLY A 140 3.45 -2.31 26.92
N GLY A 141 3.50 -3.24 25.96
CA GLY A 141 4.66 -3.47 25.07
C GLY A 141 5.54 -4.66 25.47
N MET A 142 5.33 -5.24 26.65
CA MET A 142 6.10 -6.42 27.09
C MET A 142 5.85 -7.62 26.15
N GLY A 143 4.60 -7.84 25.72
CA GLY A 143 4.26 -8.91 24.78
C GLY A 143 4.99 -8.78 23.44
N ALA A 144 5.04 -7.59 22.86
CA ALA A 144 5.78 -7.34 21.62
C ALA A 144 7.29 -7.61 21.81
N LYS A 145 7.87 -7.20 22.93
CA LYS A 145 9.27 -7.47 23.24
C LYS A 145 9.55 -8.97 23.39
N MET A 146 8.66 -9.68 24.10
CA MET A 146 8.77 -11.12 24.30
C MET A 146 8.72 -11.89 22.97
N ILE A 147 7.77 -11.59 22.10
CA ILE A 147 7.65 -12.23 20.78
C ILE A 147 8.92 -12.00 19.95
N ARG A 148 9.45 -10.77 19.91
CA ARG A 148 10.70 -10.46 19.21
C ARG A 148 11.89 -11.26 19.76
N THR A 149 11.96 -11.46 21.09
CA THR A 149 13.00 -12.28 21.71
C THR A 149 12.84 -13.74 21.30
N ILE A 150 11.63 -14.29 21.36
CA ILE A 150 11.35 -15.69 20.97
C ILE A 150 11.68 -15.92 19.49
N MET A 151 11.33 -14.97 18.62
CA MET A 151 11.69 -15.04 17.19
C MET A 151 13.21 -15.14 17.02
N LYS A 152 13.96 -14.27 17.69
CA LYS A 152 15.42 -14.28 17.66
C LYS A 152 16.00 -15.60 18.15
N ASP A 153 15.51 -16.12 19.27
CA ASP A 153 16.01 -17.37 19.88
C ASP A 153 15.70 -18.60 18.98
N LYS A 154 14.67 -18.50 18.16
CA LYS A 154 14.28 -19.53 17.19
C LYS A 154 14.86 -19.32 15.79
N ASN A 155 15.74 -18.34 15.60
CA ASN A 155 16.28 -17.92 14.30
C ASN A 155 15.20 -17.60 13.26
N ILE A 156 14.11 -16.96 13.69
CA ILE A 156 13.06 -16.44 12.82
C ILE A 156 13.41 -14.97 12.54
N ASP A 157 13.37 -14.58 11.26
CA ASP A 157 13.67 -13.22 10.81
C ASP A 157 12.80 -12.18 11.52
N SER A 158 13.41 -11.05 11.87
CA SER A 158 12.67 -9.91 12.42
C SER A 158 11.74 -9.31 11.36
N LEU A 159 10.72 -8.54 11.80
CA LEU A 159 9.87 -7.84 10.84
C LEU A 159 10.68 -6.92 9.92
N GLU A 160 11.72 -6.30 10.44
CA GLU A 160 12.63 -5.44 9.71
C GLU A 160 13.36 -6.20 8.59
N ASP A 161 13.85 -7.40 8.90
CA ASP A 161 14.50 -8.29 7.92
C ASP A 161 13.51 -8.80 6.88
N LEU A 162 12.29 -9.15 7.31
CA LEU A 162 11.21 -9.58 6.40
C LEU A 162 10.79 -8.46 5.44
N ILE A 163 10.72 -7.21 5.89
CA ILE A 163 10.43 -6.05 5.03
C ILE A 163 11.53 -5.88 3.99
N LYS A 164 12.79 -5.92 4.43
CA LYS A 164 13.93 -5.82 3.52
C LYS A 164 13.94 -6.95 2.50
N LEU A 165 13.75 -8.18 2.94
CA LEU A 165 13.68 -9.35 2.06
C LEU A 165 12.57 -9.22 1.02
N ALA A 166 11.41 -8.68 1.41
CA ALA A 166 10.30 -8.43 0.49
C ALA A 166 10.69 -7.42 -0.60
N GLN A 167 11.36 -6.32 -0.22
CA GLN A 167 11.86 -5.33 -1.18
C GLN A 167 12.92 -5.93 -2.11
N ASP A 168 13.87 -6.68 -1.57
CA ASP A 168 14.93 -7.35 -2.33
C ASP A 168 14.37 -8.38 -3.32
N ASN A 169 13.26 -9.03 -2.98
CA ASN A 169 12.53 -9.97 -3.84
C ASN A 169 11.52 -9.28 -4.80
N GLY A 170 11.49 -7.97 -4.86
CA GLY A 170 10.64 -7.22 -5.79
C GLY A 170 9.15 -7.19 -5.40
N VAL A 171 8.82 -7.42 -4.13
CA VAL A 171 7.46 -7.19 -3.61
C VAL A 171 7.14 -5.71 -3.70
N GLU A 172 6.06 -5.37 -4.38
CA GLU A 172 5.61 -3.99 -4.55
C GLU A 172 4.89 -3.50 -3.28
N LEU A 173 5.46 -2.50 -2.60
CA LEU A 173 4.87 -1.87 -1.42
C LEU A 173 4.16 -0.59 -1.85
N ILE A 174 2.85 -0.52 -1.67
CA ILE A 174 2.01 0.63 -2.05
C ILE A 174 1.38 1.25 -0.80
N ALA A 175 1.52 2.55 -0.64
CA ALA A 175 0.83 3.31 0.40
C ALA A 175 -0.42 4.00 -0.16
N CYS A 176 -1.55 3.84 0.52
CA CYS A 176 -2.81 4.49 0.17
C CYS A 176 -2.73 6.00 0.39
N SER A 177 -2.77 6.78 -0.69
CA SER A 177 -2.68 8.24 -0.66
C SER A 177 -3.80 8.88 0.17
N MET A 178 -5.04 8.43 0.02
CA MET A 178 -6.19 8.91 0.79
C MET A 178 -6.01 8.67 2.29
N SER A 179 -5.60 7.45 2.68
CA SER A 179 -5.36 7.15 4.09
C SER A 179 -4.19 7.94 4.68
N MET A 180 -3.15 8.20 3.88
CA MET A 180 -2.04 9.07 4.28
C MET A 180 -2.52 10.49 4.59
N ASP A 181 -3.38 11.05 3.74
CA ASP A 181 -3.91 12.40 3.96
C ASP A 181 -4.80 12.48 5.20
N VAL A 182 -5.69 11.50 5.40
CA VAL A 182 -6.55 11.40 6.60
C VAL A 182 -5.70 11.28 7.87
N MET A 183 -4.65 10.45 7.85
CA MET A 183 -3.80 10.23 9.02
C MET A 183 -2.66 11.26 9.15
N GLY A 184 -2.55 12.19 8.21
CA GLY A 184 -1.51 13.22 8.21
C GLY A 184 -0.09 12.66 8.07
N ILE A 185 0.07 11.54 7.35
CA ILE A 185 1.35 10.93 7.00
C ILE A 185 1.80 11.51 5.66
N LYS A 186 3.06 11.88 5.54
CA LYS A 186 3.65 12.39 4.30
C LYS A 186 4.60 11.36 3.69
N GLN A 187 4.79 11.42 2.38
CA GLN A 187 5.63 10.49 1.63
C GLN A 187 7.05 10.39 2.20
N GLU A 188 7.61 11.50 2.63
CA GLU A 188 8.96 11.56 3.21
C GLU A 188 9.09 10.80 4.54
N GLU A 189 7.96 10.43 5.15
CA GLU A 189 7.92 9.62 6.37
C GLU A 189 7.89 8.11 6.09
N LEU A 190 7.78 7.71 4.83
CA LEU A 190 7.79 6.31 4.43
C LEU A 190 9.22 5.82 4.15
N ILE A 191 9.45 4.52 4.29
CA ILE A 191 10.71 3.88 3.88
C ILE A 191 10.89 3.99 2.36
N ASP A 192 12.11 3.84 1.88
CA ASP A 192 12.41 3.87 0.45
C ASP A 192 11.74 2.71 -0.29
N GLY A 193 11.45 2.88 -1.58
CA GLY A 193 10.84 1.85 -2.41
C GLY A 193 9.32 1.71 -2.26
N VAL A 194 8.66 2.58 -1.46
CA VAL A 194 7.20 2.62 -1.37
C VAL A 194 6.64 3.55 -2.44
N THR A 195 5.67 3.06 -3.20
CA THR A 195 4.90 3.85 -4.17
C THR A 195 3.60 4.35 -3.56
N LEU A 196 3.09 5.48 -4.08
CA LEU A 196 1.78 6.00 -3.65
C LEU A 196 0.72 5.64 -4.67
N SER A 197 -0.44 5.20 -4.21
CA SER A 197 -1.57 4.96 -5.10
C SER A 197 -2.89 4.97 -4.33
N GLY A 198 -4.01 4.86 -5.04
CA GLY A 198 -5.35 4.83 -4.47
C GLY A 198 -6.05 3.49 -4.67
N VAL A 199 -7.36 3.52 -4.37
CA VAL A 199 -8.21 2.32 -4.39
C VAL A 199 -8.37 1.74 -5.80
N ALA A 200 -8.40 2.58 -6.84
CA ALA A 200 -8.56 2.10 -8.21
C ALA A 200 -7.40 1.20 -8.65
N THR A 201 -6.16 1.58 -8.32
CA THR A 201 -4.98 0.74 -8.56
C THR A 201 -5.02 -0.56 -7.73
N MET A 202 -5.47 -0.48 -6.47
CA MET A 202 -5.61 -1.66 -5.62
C MET A 202 -6.62 -2.65 -6.19
N LEU A 203 -7.76 -2.16 -6.71
CA LEU A 203 -8.78 -3.00 -7.36
C LEU A 203 -8.23 -3.63 -8.64
N ALA A 204 -7.55 -2.87 -9.50
CA ALA A 204 -6.92 -3.39 -10.71
C ALA A 204 -5.89 -4.50 -10.39
N ASN A 205 -5.08 -4.33 -9.35
CA ASN A 205 -4.17 -5.39 -8.88
C ASN A 205 -4.95 -6.64 -8.40
N GLY A 206 -6.08 -6.43 -7.72
CA GLY A 206 -6.94 -7.52 -7.25
C GLY A 206 -7.53 -8.32 -8.41
N GLU A 207 -7.96 -7.65 -9.48
CA GLU A 207 -8.50 -8.30 -10.69
C GLU A 207 -7.46 -9.15 -11.42
N GLU A 208 -6.18 -8.75 -11.38
CA GLU A 208 -5.06 -9.51 -11.95
C GLU A 208 -4.53 -10.62 -11.04
N SER A 209 -5.05 -10.75 -9.83
CA SER A 209 -4.57 -11.67 -8.82
C SER A 209 -5.47 -12.89 -8.69
N ASP A 210 -4.86 -14.05 -8.40
CA ASP A 210 -5.56 -15.30 -8.03
C ASP A 210 -5.74 -15.42 -6.51
N MET A 211 -5.08 -14.54 -5.74
CA MET A 211 -5.22 -14.46 -4.29
C MET A 211 -5.26 -12.99 -3.85
N SER A 212 -6.31 -12.62 -3.14
CA SER A 212 -6.42 -11.33 -2.47
C SER A 212 -6.68 -11.56 -0.98
N LEU A 213 -5.83 -10.97 -0.12
CA LEU A 213 -5.94 -11.07 1.33
C LEU A 213 -6.14 -9.68 1.94
N PHE A 214 -6.98 -9.63 2.97
CA PHE A 214 -7.17 -8.45 3.82
C PHE A 214 -6.72 -8.79 5.25
N ILE A 215 -5.72 -8.07 5.79
CA ILE A 215 -5.06 -8.35 7.07
C ILE A 215 -5.03 -7.10 7.96
#